data_547954717ddaa694741211b4a43b30ea
#
_entry.id   547954717ddaa694741211b4a43b30ea
#
_cell.length_a   1.000
_cell.length_b   1.000
_cell.length_c   1.000
_cell.angle_alpha   90.00
_cell.angle_beta   90.00
_cell.angle_gamma   90.00
#
_symmetry.space_group_name_H-M   'P 1'
#
loop_
_entity.id
_entity.type
_entity.pdbx_description
1 polymer ?
#
loop_
_entity_poly.entity_id
_entity_poly.type
_entity_poly.pdbx_seq_one_letter_code
_entity_poly.pdbx_strand_id
1 'polypeptide(L)'
;MSEESFDVRVDAYINRAKPYAQPILEHLRELVHKGCPGAVETMKWSRPFFEYKGVILGNMSAFNAHCSFGFWGEEIGAVLREAGVVQDGGMGSLGRITAVKDLPADKQMLGFLRQAAGFVDRGEYTSPIAARHEKKAAKHGVVKAEKAAVEAPELMAALKKNKKAAAAFAAFSPSCKKEYVEWVADAKRAETKEKRIATALEWIAEGKQRNWKYQNC
;
A
#
# COMPACT_ATOMS: atom_id res chain seq x y z
N MET A 1 19.23 -19.34 -18.94
CA MET A 1 18.49 -18.77 -17.75
C MET A 1 19.33 -19.18 -16.55
N SER A 2 19.86 -18.23 -15.80
CA SER A 2 20.64 -18.50 -14.60
C SER A 2 19.70 -18.93 -13.47
N GLU A 3 20.13 -19.86 -12.60
CA GLU A 3 19.35 -20.30 -11.41
C GLU A 3 18.97 -19.13 -10.49
N GLU A 4 19.66 -18.01 -10.56
CA GLU A 4 19.38 -16.78 -9.79
C GLU A 4 18.08 -16.04 -10.18
N SER A 5 17.44 -16.39 -11.31
CA SER A 5 16.20 -15.73 -11.75
C SER A 5 14.95 -16.27 -11.08
N PHE A 6 14.99 -17.48 -10.52
CA PHE A 6 13.86 -18.15 -9.87
C PHE A 6 13.98 -18.13 -8.35
N ASP A 7 12.85 -17.94 -7.67
CA ASP A 7 12.77 -17.91 -6.20
C ASP A 7 11.93 -19.08 -5.68
N VAL A 8 12.54 -19.97 -4.93
CA VAL A 8 11.88 -21.14 -4.31
C VAL A 8 10.64 -20.75 -3.48
N ARG A 9 10.57 -19.52 -2.99
CA ARG A 9 9.39 -19.01 -2.27
C ARG A 9 8.21 -18.80 -3.21
N VAL A 10 8.46 -18.53 -4.49
CA VAL A 10 7.43 -18.46 -5.54
C VAL A 10 6.88 -19.85 -5.82
N ASP A 11 7.74 -20.90 -5.89
CA ASP A 11 7.29 -22.30 -5.99
C ASP A 11 6.37 -22.65 -4.82
N ALA A 12 6.80 -22.34 -3.60
CA ALA A 12 6.00 -22.56 -2.40
C ALA A 12 4.67 -21.80 -2.40
N TYR A 13 4.66 -20.59 -2.98
CA TYR A 13 3.43 -19.78 -3.13
C TYR A 13 2.46 -20.45 -4.11
N ILE A 14 2.93 -20.90 -5.29
CA ILE A 14 2.12 -21.57 -6.30
C ILE A 14 1.58 -22.90 -5.75
N ASN A 15 2.42 -23.71 -5.13
CA ASN A 15 2.03 -25.01 -4.57
C ASN A 15 0.97 -24.90 -3.47
N ARG A 16 0.94 -23.82 -2.71
CA ARG A 16 -0.08 -23.56 -1.67
C ARG A 16 -1.36 -22.93 -2.21
N ALA A 17 -1.35 -22.46 -3.46
CA ALA A 17 -2.53 -21.89 -4.07
C ALA A 17 -3.59 -22.96 -4.32
N LYS A 18 -4.85 -22.52 -4.43
CA LYS A 18 -5.95 -23.44 -4.77
C LYS A 18 -5.69 -24.14 -6.12
N PRO A 19 -6.16 -25.38 -6.33
CA PRO A 19 -5.90 -26.14 -7.55
C PRO A 19 -6.21 -25.41 -8.85
N TYR A 20 -7.28 -24.59 -8.89
CA TYR A 20 -7.62 -23.80 -10.08
C TYR A 20 -6.59 -22.70 -10.38
N ALA A 21 -5.91 -22.20 -9.36
CA ALA A 21 -4.99 -21.07 -9.47
C ALA A 21 -3.58 -21.48 -9.91
N GLN A 22 -3.16 -22.70 -9.57
CA GLN A 22 -1.81 -23.20 -9.87
C GLN A 22 -1.47 -23.12 -11.36
N PRO A 23 -2.26 -23.68 -12.29
CA PRO A 23 -1.93 -23.59 -13.71
C PRO A 23 -1.94 -22.16 -14.26
N ILE A 24 -2.75 -21.27 -13.67
CA ILE A 24 -2.77 -19.85 -14.06
C ILE A 24 -1.46 -19.17 -13.64
N LEU A 25 -1.02 -19.38 -12.40
CA LEU A 25 0.19 -18.78 -11.86
C LEU A 25 1.44 -19.33 -12.56
N GLU A 26 1.50 -20.63 -12.83
CA GLU A 26 2.58 -21.26 -13.60
C GLU A 26 2.67 -20.66 -15.00
N HIS A 27 1.55 -20.55 -15.71
CA HIS A 27 1.52 -19.97 -17.04
C HIS A 27 1.94 -18.50 -17.05
N LEU A 28 1.48 -17.70 -16.10
CA LEU A 28 1.91 -16.30 -15.94
C LEU A 28 3.42 -16.19 -15.69
N ARG A 29 3.96 -17.03 -14.81
CA ARG A 29 5.38 -17.12 -14.52
C ARG A 29 6.21 -17.42 -15.77
N GLU A 30 5.80 -18.44 -16.55
CA GLU A 30 6.44 -18.77 -17.82
C GLU A 30 6.42 -17.60 -18.81
N LEU A 31 5.27 -16.95 -18.96
CA LEU A 31 5.14 -15.80 -19.86
C LEU A 31 6.08 -14.65 -19.47
N VAL A 32 6.20 -14.36 -18.16
CA VAL A 32 7.10 -13.31 -17.70
C VAL A 32 8.56 -13.63 -18.07
N HIS A 33 9.04 -14.84 -17.78
CA HIS A 33 10.41 -15.23 -18.11
C HIS A 33 10.66 -15.35 -19.61
N LYS A 34 9.66 -15.75 -20.40
CA LYS A 34 9.75 -15.73 -21.89
C LYS A 34 9.73 -14.32 -22.45
N GLY A 35 8.94 -13.43 -21.90
CA GLY A 35 8.79 -12.03 -22.37
C GLY A 35 9.94 -11.12 -21.90
N CYS A 36 10.49 -11.39 -20.72
CA CYS A 36 11.61 -10.68 -20.13
C CYS A 36 12.61 -11.69 -19.53
N PRO A 37 13.54 -12.24 -20.32
CA PRO A 37 14.48 -13.28 -19.85
C PRO A 37 15.40 -12.85 -18.70
N GLY A 38 15.56 -11.54 -18.48
CA GLY A 38 16.33 -10.97 -17.36
C GLY A 38 15.47 -10.65 -16.14
N ALA A 39 14.21 -11.06 -16.11
CA ALA A 39 13.36 -10.88 -14.94
C ALA A 39 13.82 -11.76 -13.78
N VAL A 40 13.85 -11.19 -12.58
CA VAL A 40 14.19 -11.86 -11.32
C VAL A 40 12.94 -11.90 -10.45
N GLU A 41 12.69 -13.08 -9.88
CA GLU A 41 11.58 -13.28 -8.96
C GLU A 41 11.93 -12.79 -7.55
N THR A 42 10.94 -12.24 -6.87
CA THR A 42 11.06 -11.85 -5.46
C THR A 42 9.72 -11.92 -4.76
N MET A 43 9.76 -12.03 -3.43
CA MET A 43 8.54 -11.99 -2.61
C MET A 43 8.41 -10.63 -1.93
N LYS A 44 7.35 -9.88 -2.26
CA LYS A 44 6.99 -8.62 -1.60
C LYS A 44 5.53 -8.68 -1.13
N TRP A 45 5.26 -8.20 0.07
CA TRP A 45 3.90 -8.21 0.65
C TRP A 45 3.21 -9.59 0.56
N SER A 46 3.99 -10.66 0.78
CA SER A 46 3.55 -12.06 0.71
C SER A 46 3.03 -12.52 -0.67
N ARG A 47 3.49 -11.88 -1.74
CA ARG A 47 3.11 -12.19 -3.14
C ARG A 47 4.33 -12.24 -4.04
N PRO A 48 4.29 -13.03 -5.14
CA PRO A 48 5.32 -13.02 -6.16
C PRO A 48 5.35 -11.70 -6.94
N PHE A 49 6.54 -11.15 -7.06
CA PHE A 49 6.88 -10.00 -7.88
C PHE A 49 7.99 -10.36 -8.86
N PHE A 50 7.96 -9.69 -10.00
CA PHE A 50 8.98 -9.83 -11.04
C PHE A 50 9.69 -8.50 -11.20
N GLU A 51 10.99 -8.51 -11.03
CA GLU A 51 11.85 -7.33 -11.15
C GLU A 51 12.77 -7.44 -12.36
N TYR A 52 13.04 -6.32 -13.01
CA TYR A 52 14.01 -6.21 -14.07
C TYR A 52 14.87 -4.99 -13.84
N LYS A 53 16.19 -5.17 -13.81
CA LYS A 53 17.16 -4.09 -13.52
C LYS A 53 16.80 -3.27 -12.25
N GLY A 54 16.32 -3.96 -11.21
CA GLY A 54 15.98 -3.35 -9.92
C GLY A 54 14.64 -2.63 -9.84
N VAL A 55 13.82 -2.66 -10.91
CA VAL A 55 12.47 -2.11 -10.89
C VAL A 55 11.40 -3.21 -11.03
N ILE A 56 10.24 -3.00 -10.43
CA ILE A 56 9.14 -3.95 -10.50
C ILE A 56 8.47 -3.84 -11.88
N LEU A 57 8.44 -4.94 -12.64
CA LEU A 57 7.68 -5.07 -13.89
C LEU A 57 6.24 -5.46 -13.66
N GLY A 58 6.01 -6.34 -12.68
CA GLY A 58 4.69 -6.86 -12.41
C GLY A 58 4.63 -7.75 -11.18
N ASN A 59 3.43 -8.15 -10.84
CA ASN A 59 3.18 -9.12 -9.77
C ASN A 59 1.98 -10.00 -10.09
N MET A 60 1.96 -11.18 -9.51
CA MET A 60 0.80 -12.07 -9.57
C MET A 60 0.25 -12.37 -8.18
N SER A 61 -1.05 -12.67 -8.10
CA SER A 61 -1.70 -12.99 -6.84
C SER A 61 -2.80 -14.02 -7.04
N ALA A 62 -2.92 -14.95 -6.09
CA ALA A 62 -4.05 -15.86 -5.99
C ALA A 62 -4.97 -15.44 -4.84
N PHE A 63 -6.27 -15.42 -5.10
CA PHE A 63 -7.34 -15.16 -4.15
C PHE A 63 -8.24 -16.38 -4.01
N ASN A 64 -9.33 -16.27 -3.25
CA ASN A 64 -10.24 -17.40 -3.05
C ASN A 64 -10.95 -17.87 -4.31
N ALA A 65 -11.23 -16.97 -5.27
CA ALA A 65 -12.06 -17.25 -6.45
C ALA A 65 -11.50 -16.69 -7.76
N HIS A 66 -10.29 -16.15 -7.78
CA HIS A 66 -9.62 -15.64 -8.98
C HIS A 66 -8.13 -15.44 -8.72
N CYS A 67 -7.36 -15.39 -9.77
CA CYS A 67 -6.01 -14.84 -9.80
C CYS A 67 -6.02 -13.42 -10.35
N SER A 68 -4.93 -12.71 -10.16
CA SER A 68 -4.70 -11.42 -10.82
C SER A 68 -3.25 -11.31 -11.27
N PHE A 69 -3.02 -10.52 -12.32
CA PHE A 69 -1.71 -10.08 -12.74
C PHE A 69 -1.72 -8.56 -12.92
N GLY A 70 -0.78 -7.89 -12.31
CA GLY A 70 -0.62 -6.44 -12.40
C GLY A 70 0.70 -6.09 -13.05
N PHE A 71 0.67 -5.35 -14.15
CA PHE A 71 1.84 -4.67 -14.69
C PHE A 71 2.14 -3.42 -13.86
N TRP A 72 3.41 -3.11 -13.70
CA TRP A 72 3.88 -1.91 -13.01
C TRP A 72 4.56 -0.97 -14.01
N GLY A 73 4.35 0.34 -13.83
CA GLY A 73 4.80 1.40 -14.73
C GLY A 73 3.62 2.13 -15.35
N GLU A 74 3.68 3.46 -15.35
CA GLU A 74 2.63 4.32 -15.96
C GLU A 74 2.59 4.11 -17.49
N GLU A 75 3.75 3.93 -18.11
CA GLU A 75 3.92 3.78 -19.56
C GLU A 75 3.26 2.50 -20.07
N ILE A 76 3.57 1.36 -19.43
CA ILE A 76 2.92 0.09 -19.79
C ILE A 76 1.42 0.13 -19.48
N GLY A 77 1.03 0.82 -18.41
CA GLY A 77 -0.38 1.05 -18.10
C GLY A 77 -1.14 1.79 -19.22
N ALA A 78 -0.49 2.75 -19.90
CA ALA A 78 -1.05 3.43 -21.05
C ALA A 78 -1.23 2.47 -22.24
N VAL A 79 -0.21 1.67 -22.55
CA VAL A 79 -0.25 0.65 -23.61
C VAL A 79 -1.38 -0.35 -23.39
N LEU A 80 -1.55 -0.84 -22.16
CA LEU A 80 -2.60 -1.81 -21.83
C LEU A 80 -4.01 -1.20 -21.98
N ARG A 81 -4.18 0.08 -21.61
CA ARG A 81 -5.46 0.80 -21.82
C ARG A 81 -5.77 0.97 -23.29
N GLU A 82 -4.78 1.38 -24.10
CA GLU A 82 -4.92 1.54 -25.55
C GLU A 82 -5.26 0.21 -26.23
N ALA A 83 -4.65 -0.89 -25.77
CA ALA A 83 -4.95 -2.23 -26.26
C ALA A 83 -6.32 -2.78 -25.79
N GLY A 84 -7.04 -2.07 -24.91
CA GLY A 84 -8.35 -2.47 -24.39
C GLY A 84 -8.34 -3.72 -23.51
N VAL A 85 -7.18 -4.09 -22.93
CA VAL A 85 -7.04 -5.31 -22.11
C VAL A 85 -7.19 -5.04 -20.61
N VAL A 86 -7.23 -3.77 -20.20
CA VAL A 86 -7.46 -3.39 -18.79
C VAL A 86 -8.91 -3.68 -18.43
N GLN A 87 -9.10 -4.47 -17.38
CA GLN A 87 -10.42 -4.84 -16.88
C GLN A 87 -10.64 -4.32 -15.48
N ASP A 88 -11.82 -3.80 -15.21
CA ASP A 88 -12.26 -3.40 -13.89
C ASP A 88 -12.68 -4.62 -13.05
N GLY A 89 -12.66 -4.46 -11.72
CA GLY A 89 -13.21 -5.46 -10.78
C GLY A 89 -12.21 -6.49 -10.26
N GLY A 90 -10.91 -6.31 -10.50
CA GLY A 90 -9.84 -7.13 -9.92
C GLY A 90 -8.68 -6.28 -9.41
N MET A 91 -7.82 -6.88 -8.56
CA MET A 91 -6.54 -6.27 -8.21
C MET A 91 -5.54 -6.63 -9.31
N GLY A 92 -5.08 -5.64 -10.07
CA GLY A 92 -4.15 -5.83 -11.20
C GLY A 92 -4.69 -5.25 -12.50
N SER A 93 -3.93 -5.43 -13.59
CA SER A 93 -4.24 -4.83 -14.89
C SER A 93 -5.23 -5.65 -15.72
N LEU A 94 -5.33 -6.96 -15.49
CA LEU A 94 -6.07 -7.89 -16.34
C LEU A 94 -7.39 -8.38 -15.69
N GLY A 95 -7.86 -7.70 -14.63
CA GLY A 95 -9.11 -8.06 -13.96
C GLY A 95 -9.04 -9.38 -13.19
N ARG A 96 -10.14 -10.11 -13.19
CA ARG A 96 -10.30 -11.39 -12.47
C ARG A 96 -10.01 -12.55 -13.40
N ILE A 97 -8.94 -13.30 -13.13
CA ILE A 97 -8.51 -14.45 -13.92
C ILE A 97 -8.93 -15.72 -13.20
N THR A 98 -9.83 -16.50 -13.79
CA THR A 98 -10.36 -17.75 -13.22
C THR A 98 -9.87 -18.98 -13.96
N ALA A 99 -9.39 -18.80 -15.18
CA ALA A 99 -8.77 -19.83 -16.02
C ALA A 99 -7.71 -19.19 -16.93
N VAL A 100 -6.80 -19.99 -17.47
CA VAL A 100 -5.74 -19.51 -18.40
C VAL A 100 -6.35 -18.82 -19.63
N LYS A 101 -7.50 -19.27 -20.11
CA LYS A 101 -8.22 -18.66 -21.25
C LYS A 101 -8.72 -17.23 -21.00
N ASP A 102 -8.77 -16.77 -19.75
CA ASP A 102 -9.17 -15.40 -19.39
C ASP A 102 -8.02 -14.40 -19.59
N LEU A 103 -6.80 -14.90 -19.81
CA LEU A 103 -5.64 -14.09 -20.14
C LEU A 103 -5.69 -13.64 -21.61
N PRO A 104 -5.11 -12.49 -21.93
CA PRO A 104 -4.80 -12.15 -23.34
C PRO A 104 -3.95 -13.27 -23.98
N ALA A 105 -4.05 -13.42 -25.30
CA ALA A 105 -3.26 -14.42 -26.01
C ALA A 105 -1.76 -14.30 -25.67
N ASP A 106 -1.05 -15.42 -25.59
CA ASP A 106 0.36 -15.49 -25.20
C ASP A 106 1.24 -14.51 -25.99
N LYS A 107 1.01 -14.42 -27.31
CA LYS A 107 1.72 -13.48 -28.18
C LYS A 107 1.55 -12.03 -27.74
N GLN A 108 0.35 -11.67 -27.30
CA GLN A 108 0.02 -10.33 -26.82
C GLN A 108 0.66 -10.07 -25.45
N MET A 109 0.56 -11.03 -24.53
CA MET A 109 1.19 -10.96 -23.22
C MET A 109 2.71 -10.82 -23.33
N LEU A 110 3.36 -11.63 -24.18
CA LEU A 110 4.78 -11.50 -24.46
C LEU A 110 5.14 -10.13 -25.06
N GLY A 111 4.26 -9.57 -25.90
CA GLY A 111 4.40 -8.21 -26.43
C GLY A 111 4.42 -7.15 -25.33
N PHE A 112 3.48 -7.22 -24.39
CA PHE A 112 3.41 -6.30 -23.24
C PHE A 112 4.61 -6.41 -22.32
N LEU A 113 5.06 -7.64 -22.01
CA LEU A 113 6.22 -7.88 -21.16
C LEU A 113 7.52 -7.32 -21.78
N ARG A 114 7.71 -7.51 -23.10
CA ARG A 114 8.84 -6.92 -23.83
C ARG A 114 8.79 -5.39 -23.83
N GLN A 115 7.61 -4.80 -24.02
CA GLN A 115 7.43 -3.36 -23.98
C GLN A 115 7.72 -2.82 -22.58
N ALA A 116 7.23 -3.48 -21.51
CA ALA A 116 7.51 -3.11 -20.13
C ALA A 116 9.02 -3.12 -19.85
N ALA A 117 9.74 -4.18 -20.25
CA ALA A 117 11.20 -4.25 -20.14
C ALA A 117 11.88 -3.16 -20.98
N GLY A 118 11.38 -2.89 -22.20
CA GLY A 118 11.89 -1.86 -23.09
C GLY A 118 11.77 -0.44 -22.52
N PHE A 119 10.72 -0.11 -21.78
CA PHE A 119 10.61 1.16 -21.08
C PHE A 119 11.71 1.31 -20.01
N VAL A 120 12.02 0.22 -19.30
CA VAL A 120 13.14 0.20 -18.33
C VAL A 120 14.48 0.40 -19.04
N ASP A 121 14.70 -0.29 -20.18
CA ASP A 121 15.94 -0.21 -20.93
C ASP A 121 16.22 1.19 -21.47
N ARG A 122 15.19 1.92 -21.85
CA ARG A 122 15.29 3.30 -22.35
C ARG A 122 15.28 4.36 -21.23
N GLY A 123 15.15 3.95 -19.96
CA GLY A 123 15.03 4.88 -18.83
C GLY A 123 13.72 5.65 -18.79
N GLU A 124 12.70 5.16 -19.48
CA GLU A 124 11.37 5.78 -19.57
C GLU A 124 10.41 5.27 -18.46
N TYR A 125 10.84 4.28 -17.67
CA TYR A 125 10.01 3.67 -16.65
C TYR A 125 9.70 4.62 -15.49
N THR A 126 8.42 4.85 -15.23
CA THR A 126 7.92 5.60 -14.08
C THR A 126 7.25 4.66 -13.08
N SER A 127 7.83 4.54 -11.89
CA SER A 127 7.24 3.73 -10.82
C SER A 127 5.88 4.31 -10.40
N PRO A 128 4.80 3.50 -10.33
CA PRO A 128 3.50 3.97 -9.84
C PRO A 128 3.56 4.50 -8.40
N ILE A 129 4.52 4.02 -7.61
CA ILE A 129 4.77 4.52 -6.25
C ILE A 129 5.37 5.91 -6.32
N ALA A 130 6.39 6.13 -7.16
CA ALA A 130 7.01 7.44 -7.37
C ALA A 130 6.01 8.45 -7.94
N ALA A 131 5.28 8.08 -9.00
CA ALA A 131 4.23 8.89 -9.60
C ALA A 131 3.12 9.28 -8.59
N ARG A 132 2.75 8.37 -7.70
CA ARG A 132 1.79 8.67 -6.63
C ARG A 132 2.36 9.63 -5.59
N HIS A 133 3.65 9.52 -5.27
CA HIS A 133 4.33 10.46 -4.39
C HIS A 133 4.43 11.84 -5.02
N GLU A 134 4.77 11.94 -6.31
CA GLU A 134 4.81 13.20 -7.05
C GLU A 134 3.42 13.85 -7.16
N LYS A 135 2.40 13.08 -7.52
CA LYS A 135 1.00 13.57 -7.54
C LYS A 135 0.54 14.01 -6.13
N LYS A 136 1.00 13.34 -5.09
CA LYS A 136 0.72 13.74 -3.70
C LYS A 136 1.53 14.97 -3.29
N ALA A 137 2.78 15.09 -3.70
CA ALA A 137 3.62 16.26 -3.49
C ALA A 137 3.08 17.48 -4.27
N ALA A 138 2.67 17.31 -5.53
CA ALA A 138 2.02 18.34 -6.32
C ALA A 138 0.67 18.78 -5.74
N LYS A 139 -0.14 17.86 -5.20
CA LYS A 139 -1.34 18.20 -4.41
C LYS A 139 -1.03 18.86 -3.07
N HIS A 140 0.14 18.60 -2.48
CA HIS A 140 0.59 19.24 -1.25
C HIS A 140 1.41 20.50 -1.51
N GLY A 141 1.87 20.73 -2.74
CA GLY A 141 2.43 22.00 -3.20
C GLY A 141 1.39 23.11 -3.38
N VAL A 142 0.11 22.78 -3.51
CA VAL A 142 -0.96 23.68 -3.09
C VAL A 142 -0.88 23.69 -1.55
N VAL A 143 -0.30 24.76 -1.03
CA VAL A 143 -0.17 25.08 0.38
C VAL A 143 -1.34 24.44 1.12
N LYS A 144 -1.06 23.36 1.88
CA LYS A 144 -1.93 23.02 2.99
C LYS A 144 -1.92 24.30 3.82
N ALA A 145 -3.00 25.09 3.72
CA ALA A 145 -3.22 26.12 4.72
C ALA A 145 -2.91 25.39 6.02
N GLU A 146 -1.87 25.85 6.71
CA GLU A 146 -1.50 25.33 8.02
C GLU A 146 -2.82 25.24 8.76
N LYS A 147 -3.33 24.02 8.94
CA LYS A 147 -4.44 23.86 9.85
C LYS A 147 -3.89 24.39 11.14
N ALA A 148 -4.37 25.60 11.51
CA ALA A 148 -3.97 26.26 12.72
C ALA A 148 -3.89 25.17 13.79
N ALA A 149 -2.74 25.09 14.47
CA ALA A 149 -2.51 24.05 15.43
C ALA A 149 -3.72 24.04 16.35
N VAL A 150 -4.48 22.96 16.36
CA VAL A 150 -5.66 22.88 17.21
C VAL A 150 -5.14 22.93 18.62
N GLU A 151 -5.46 24.02 19.32
CA GLU A 151 -5.02 24.23 20.69
C GLU A 151 -6.17 23.90 21.65
N ALA A 152 -5.85 23.26 22.74
CA ALA A 152 -6.76 23.04 23.85
C ALA A 152 -6.15 23.63 25.13
N PRO A 153 -6.20 25.00 25.26
CA PRO A 153 -5.58 25.68 26.39
C PRO A 153 -6.10 25.19 27.74
N GLU A 154 -7.38 24.81 27.80
CA GLU A 154 -7.98 24.27 29.02
C GLU A 154 -7.37 22.90 29.41
N LEU A 155 -7.06 22.02 28.46
CA LEU A 155 -6.36 20.77 28.70
C LEU A 155 -4.94 21.05 29.20
N MET A 156 -4.23 21.99 28.59
CA MET A 156 -2.88 22.35 29.00
C MET A 156 -2.85 22.98 30.40
N ALA A 157 -3.84 23.79 30.74
CA ALA A 157 -4.00 24.33 32.09
C ALA A 157 -4.31 23.25 33.13
N ALA A 158 -5.12 22.27 32.78
CA ALA A 158 -5.46 21.14 33.65
C ALA A 158 -4.22 20.20 33.85
N LEU A 159 -3.45 19.94 32.80
CA LEU A 159 -2.19 19.18 32.90
C LEU A 159 -1.18 19.85 33.83
N LYS A 160 -1.04 21.17 33.79
CA LYS A 160 -0.14 21.92 34.72
C LYS A 160 -0.50 21.68 36.19
N LYS A 161 -1.75 21.45 36.51
CA LYS A 161 -2.23 21.16 37.89
C LYS A 161 -2.06 19.69 38.29
N ASN A 162 -1.79 18.78 37.34
CA ASN A 162 -1.63 17.33 37.63
C ASN A 162 -0.22 16.88 37.18
N LYS A 163 0.73 16.89 38.10
CA LYS A 163 2.15 16.55 37.83
C LYS A 163 2.31 15.16 37.18
N LYS A 164 1.51 14.15 37.60
CA LYS A 164 1.60 12.78 37.07
C LYS A 164 1.15 12.74 35.62
N ALA A 165 0.00 13.33 35.30
CA ALA A 165 -0.49 13.42 33.94
C ALA A 165 0.42 14.27 33.05
N ALA A 166 0.98 15.37 33.56
CA ALA A 166 1.90 16.21 32.80
C ALA A 166 3.17 15.45 32.39
N ALA A 167 3.79 14.69 33.30
CA ALA A 167 4.97 13.89 33.02
C ALA A 167 4.67 12.80 31.96
N ALA A 168 3.56 12.08 32.10
CA ALA A 168 3.14 11.07 31.13
C ALA A 168 2.81 11.69 29.76
N PHE A 169 2.13 12.85 29.74
CA PHE A 169 1.84 13.57 28.49
C PHE A 169 3.11 14.03 27.79
N ALA A 170 4.10 14.50 28.52
CA ALA A 170 5.39 14.91 27.94
C ALA A 170 6.10 13.75 27.22
N ALA A 171 5.98 12.53 27.74
CA ALA A 171 6.57 11.30 27.18
C ALA A 171 5.81 10.76 25.96
N PHE A 172 4.56 11.18 25.71
CA PHE A 172 3.80 10.72 24.55
C PHE A 172 4.39 11.21 23.23
N SER A 173 4.20 10.40 22.17
CA SER A 173 4.54 10.79 20.80
C SER A 173 3.73 12.02 20.35
N PRO A 174 4.23 12.81 19.40
CA PRO A 174 3.52 13.98 18.87
C PRO A 174 2.10 13.62 18.35
N SER A 175 1.94 12.45 17.75
CA SER A 175 0.65 11.96 17.26
C SER A 175 -0.34 11.73 18.42
N CYS A 176 0.09 11.06 19.48
CA CYS A 176 -0.75 10.80 20.65
C CYS A 176 -1.15 12.09 21.38
N LYS A 177 -0.23 13.04 21.51
CA LYS A 177 -0.52 14.38 22.06
C LYS A 177 -1.59 15.09 21.24
N LYS A 178 -1.44 15.08 19.91
CA LYS A 178 -2.39 15.68 18.97
C LYS A 178 -3.79 15.10 19.10
N GLU A 179 -3.93 13.78 19.21
CA GLU A 179 -5.23 13.12 19.37
C GLU A 179 -5.99 13.58 20.61
N TYR A 180 -5.32 13.76 21.74
CA TYR A 180 -5.92 14.28 22.96
C TYR A 180 -6.34 15.74 22.82
N VAL A 181 -5.47 16.58 22.23
CA VAL A 181 -5.74 18.01 22.00
C VAL A 181 -6.95 18.17 21.07
N GLU A 182 -6.97 17.48 19.94
CA GLU A 182 -8.08 17.52 18.98
C GLU A 182 -9.39 17.03 19.62
N TRP A 183 -9.35 15.95 20.39
CA TRP A 183 -10.53 15.40 21.04
C TRP A 183 -11.14 16.35 22.07
N VAL A 184 -10.35 17.05 22.85
CA VAL A 184 -10.83 18.05 23.80
C VAL A 184 -11.34 19.29 23.08
N ALA A 185 -10.60 19.77 22.08
CA ALA A 185 -10.98 20.97 21.31
C ALA A 185 -12.28 20.80 20.52
N ASP A 186 -12.56 19.57 20.03
CA ASP A 186 -13.80 19.25 19.28
C ASP A 186 -15.09 19.29 20.15
N ALA A 187 -14.95 19.45 21.46
CA ALA A 187 -16.10 19.56 22.34
C ALA A 187 -16.77 20.93 22.22
N LYS A 188 -17.98 20.96 21.64
CA LYS A 188 -18.73 22.19 21.40
C LYS A 188 -19.40 22.78 22.67
N ARG A 189 -19.73 21.91 23.66
CA ARG A 189 -20.37 22.33 24.91
C ARG A 189 -19.37 22.32 26.06
N ALA A 190 -19.40 23.36 26.93
CA ALA A 190 -18.50 23.47 28.06
C ALA A 190 -18.50 22.25 28.97
N GLU A 191 -19.68 21.74 29.33
CA GLU A 191 -19.84 20.54 30.13
C GLU A 191 -19.18 19.30 29.51
N THR A 192 -19.29 19.14 28.18
CA THR A 192 -18.66 18.05 27.44
C THR A 192 -17.14 18.20 27.46
N LYS A 193 -16.64 19.44 27.33
CA LYS A 193 -15.22 19.73 27.34
C LYS A 193 -14.62 19.39 28.72
N GLU A 194 -15.26 19.79 29.79
CA GLU A 194 -14.84 19.49 31.15
C GLU A 194 -14.79 17.98 31.41
N LYS A 195 -15.81 17.22 31.02
CA LYS A 195 -15.82 15.77 31.09
C LYS A 195 -14.68 15.14 30.31
N ARG A 196 -14.41 15.62 29.09
CA ARG A 196 -13.30 15.13 28.27
C ARG A 196 -11.95 15.45 28.89
N ILE A 197 -11.78 16.62 29.51
CA ILE A 197 -10.55 16.98 30.21
C ILE A 197 -10.32 16.07 31.42
N ALA A 198 -11.34 15.82 32.24
CA ALA A 198 -11.23 14.93 33.39
C ALA A 198 -10.83 13.51 32.96
N THR A 199 -11.51 12.97 31.96
CA THR A 199 -11.19 11.65 31.37
C THR A 199 -9.78 11.62 30.74
N ALA A 200 -9.38 12.69 30.07
CA ALA A 200 -8.04 12.79 29.49
C ALA A 200 -6.97 12.73 30.56
N LEU A 201 -7.11 13.48 31.66
CA LEU A 201 -6.16 13.49 32.77
C LEU A 201 -6.01 12.10 33.40
N GLU A 202 -7.11 11.38 33.60
CA GLU A 202 -7.12 10.01 34.12
C GLU A 202 -6.35 9.07 33.20
N TRP A 203 -6.73 9.00 31.92
CA TRP A 203 -6.07 8.10 30.97
C TRP A 203 -4.62 8.44 30.70
N ILE A 204 -4.27 9.72 30.63
CA ILE A 204 -2.90 10.18 30.46
C ILE A 204 -2.06 9.79 31.70
N ALA A 205 -2.58 9.97 32.93
CA ALA A 205 -1.88 9.59 34.16
C ALA A 205 -1.63 8.07 34.27
N GLU A 206 -2.44 7.27 33.58
CA GLU A 206 -2.27 5.83 33.43
C GLU A 206 -1.38 5.43 32.24
N GLY A 207 -0.85 6.39 31.46
CA GLY A 207 -0.04 6.14 30.27
C GLY A 207 -0.84 5.62 29.06
N LYS A 208 -2.15 5.69 29.08
CA LYS A 208 -3.03 5.21 28.01
C LYS A 208 -3.10 6.20 26.87
N GLN A 209 -3.08 5.70 25.63
CA GLN A 209 -3.38 6.49 24.42
C GLN A 209 -4.89 6.71 24.33
N ARG A 210 -5.34 7.79 23.66
CA ARG A 210 -6.77 8.13 23.56
C ARG A 210 -7.63 6.97 23.04
N ASN A 211 -7.12 6.20 22.07
CA ASN A 211 -7.81 5.09 21.42
C ASN A 211 -7.45 3.71 22.01
N TRP A 212 -6.94 3.64 23.24
CA TRP A 212 -6.43 2.41 23.86
C TRP A 212 -7.43 1.24 23.85
N LYS A 213 -8.75 1.53 23.93
CA LYS A 213 -9.80 0.50 23.90
C LYS A 213 -9.90 -0.25 22.56
N TYR A 214 -9.37 0.30 21.47
CA TYR A 214 -9.47 -0.23 20.11
C TYR A 214 -8.14 -0.75 19.56
N GLN A 215 -7.07 -0.77 20.38
CA GLN A 215 -5.74 -1.18 19.93
C GLN A 215 -5.51 -2.69 19.95
N ASN A 216 -6.43 -3.46 20.54
CA ASN A 216 -6.35 -4.93 20.68
C ASN A 216 -7.55 -5.66 20.02
N CYS A 217 -8.13 -5.10 18.97
CA CYS A 217 -9.12 -5.78 18.15
C CYS A 217 -8.51 -6.24 16.83
#